data_dc34a07dbb54c226df56da208b4075c2
#
_entry.id   dc34a07dbb54c226df56da208b4075c2
#
_cell.length_a   1.000
_cell.length_b   1.000
_cell.length_c   1.000
_cell.angle_alpha   90.00
_cell.angle_beta   90.00
_cell.angle_gamma   90.00
#
_symmetry.space_group_name_H-M   'P 1'
#
loop_
_entity.id
_entity.type
_entity.pdbx_description
1 polymer ?
#
loop_
_entity_poly.entity_id
_entity_poly.type
_entity_poly.pdbx_seq_one_letter_code
_entity_poly.pdbx_strand_id
1 'polypeptide(L)'
;DDTNRALEALARAARSRVEATIIGVTGSVGKTGVKEAIFASLERASRGAAHRSTRSYNNHVGVPLSLARMPARSRFGIFEMGMNHAGEIAGLTTQVRPHVAVITTIAPAHIENLGSMDAIAAAKAEIFAGLEPGGTAVIPADSEHSAALERAARDVGARVVSFGRARSADVRLLDAIPSANGGSLVTCEFPEG
;
A
#
# COMPACT_ATOMS: atom_id res chain seq x y z
N ASP A 1 13.04 -25.38 -14.18
CA ASP A 1 13.38 -24.01 -14.60
C ASP A 1 12.14 -23.17 -14.54
N ASP A 2 12.09 -22.33 -13.53
CA ASP A 2 10.92 -21.51 -13.27
C ASP A 2 11.28 -20.06 -13.56
N THR A 3 10.77 -19.52 -14.65
CA THR A 3 10.98 -18.13 -15.06
C THR A 3 10.45 -17.13 -14.01
N ASN A 4 9.41 -17.52 -13.25
CA ASN A 4 8.89 -16.70 -12.15
C ASN A 4 9.93 -16.61 -11.01
N ARG A 5 10.59 -17.70 -10.65
CA ARG A 5 11.66 -17.70 -9.64
C ARG A 5 12.84 -16.82 -10.07
N ALA A 6 13.19 -16.84 -11.35
CA ALA A 6 14.22 -15.96 -11.90
C ALA A 6 13.81 -14.48 -11.81
N LEU A 7 12.56 -14.16 -12.16
CA LEU A 7 12.00 -12.81 -12.04
C LEU A 7 11.98 -12.32 -10.58
N GLU A 8 11.57 -13.18 -9.65
CA GLU A 8 11.60 -12.86 -8.21
C GLU A 8 13.03 -12.65 -7.69
N ALA A 9 14.01 -13.43 -8.16
CA ALA A 9 15.41 -13.22 -7.79
C ALA A 9 15.93 -11.87 -8.30
N LEU A 10 15.59 -11.48 -9.53
CA LEU A 10 15.89 -10.16 -10.08
C LEU A 10 15.21 -9.05 -9.28
N ALA A 11 13.96 -9.24 -8.89
CA ALA A 11 13.21 -8.28 -8.07
C ALA A 11 13.87 -8.08 -6.70
N ARG A 12 14.24 -9.16 -6.02
CA ARG A 12 14.96 -9.11 -4.73
C ARG A 12 16.30 -8.42 -4.86
N ALA A 13 17.07 -8.72 -5.89
CA ALA A 13 18.36 -8.06 -6.17
C ALA A 13 18.15 -6.56 -6.45
N ALA A 14 17.14 -6.19 -7.23
CA ALA A 14 16.80 -4.80 -7.48
C ALA A 14 16.38 -4.07 -6.20
N ARG A 15 15.55 -4.70 -5.35
CA ARG A 15 15.11 -4.13 -4.07
C ARG A 15 16.27 -3.92 -3.09
N SER A 16 17.22 -4.85 -3.07
CA SER A 16 18.37 -4.79 -2.15
C SER A 16 19.42 -3.74 -2.53
N ARG A 17 19.47 -3.30 -3.80
CA ARG A 17 20.44 -2.31 -4.28
C ARG A 17 19.99 -0.85 -4.11
N VAL A 18 18.76 -0.61 -3.64
CA VAL A 18 18.21 0.74 -3.51
C VAL A 18 17.93 1.10 -2.05
N GLU A 19 18.30 2.32 -1.68
CA GLU A 19 18.00 2.92 -0.37
C GLU A 19 16.75 3.81 -0.44
N ALA A 20 15.76 3.40 -1.24
CA ALA A 20 14.54 4.15 -1.42
C ALA A 20 13.55 3.89 -0.27
N THR A 21 12.77 4.90 0.08
CA THR A 21 11.57 4.69 0.89
C THR A 21 10.51 3.98 0.05
N ILE A 22 10.10 2.80 0.47
CA ILE A 22 9.17 1.96 -0.25
C ILE A 22 7.78 2.03 0.37
N ILE A 23 6.77 2.26 -0.46
CA ILE A 23 5.37 2.31 -0.09
C ILE A 23 4.64 1.16 -0.76
N GLY A 24 4.01 0.31 0.04
CA GLY A 24 3.11 -0.74 -0.42
C GLY A 24 1.65 -0.30 -0.31
N VAL A 25 0.84 -0.55 -1.33
CA VAL A 25 -0.57 -0.17 -1.34
C VAL A 25 -1.44 -1.38 -1.67
N THR A 26 -2.38 -1.70 -0.78
CA THR A 26 -3.43 -2.69 -1.03
C THR A 26 -4.81 -2.15 -0.65
N GLY A 27 -5.85 -2.95 -0.82
CA GLY A 27 -7.23 -2.62 -0.49
C GLY A 27 -8.20 -3.25 -1.48
N SER A 28 -9.48 -3.22 -1.19
CA SER A 28 -10.53 -3.76 -2.07
C SER A 28 -10.71 -2.90 -3.31
N VAL A 29 -10.81 -1.57 -3.14
CA VAL A 29 -10.91 -0.58 -4.22
C VAL A 29 -9.98 0.59 -3.94
N GLY A 30 -9.69 1.41 -4.97
CA GLY A 30 -8.90 2.63 -4.84
C GLY A 30 -7.38 2.46 -4.88
N LYS A 31 -6.84 1.23 -4.89
CA LYS A 31 -5.39 0.95 -4.90
C LYS A 31 -4.63 1.75 -5.94
N THR A 32 -5.04 1.66 -7.20
CA THR A 32 -4.36 2.33 -8.32
C THR A 32 -4.45 3.85 -8.20
N GLY A 33 -5.61 4.39 -7.84
CA GLY A 33 -5.79 5.84 -7.62
C GLY A 33 -4.89 6.37 -6.50
N VAL A 34 -4.84 5.68 -5.36
CA VAL A 34 -3.98 6.05 -4.22
C VAL A 34 -2.50 5.93 -4.60
N LYS A 35 -2.08 4.84 -5.25
CA LYS A 35 -0.72 4.67 -5.77
C LYS A 35 -0.31 5.83 -6.69
N GLU A 36 -1.18 6.23 -7.64
CA GLU A 36 -0.90 7.32 -8.57
C GLU A 36 -0.83 8.68 -7.85
N ALA A 37 -1.70 8.93 -6.87
CA ALA A 37 -1.67 10.16 -6.08
C ALA A 37 -0.39 10.28 -5.24
N ILE A 38 0.01 9.20 -4.57
CA ILE A 38 1.27 9.13 -3.82
C ILE A 38 2.46 9.35 -4.76
N PHE A 39 2.47 8.67 -5.91
CA PHE A 39 3.52 8.82 -6.89
C PHE A 39 3.62 10.27 -7.39
N ALA A 40 2.53 10.90 -7.80
CA ALA A 40 2.54 12.27 -8.30
C ALA A 40 3.11 13.26 -7.28
N SER A 41 2.76 13.08 -6.00
CA SER A 41 3.25 13.92 -4.91
C SER A 41 4.75 13.71 -4.66
N LEU A 42 5.20 12.47 -4.58
CA LEU A 42 6.61 12.13 -4.31
C LEU A 42 7.51 12.37 -5.52
N GLU A 43 7.02 12.16 -6.73
CA GLU A 43 7.74 12.48 -7.97
C GLU A 43 8.08 13.97 -8.04
N ARG A 44 7.09 14.81 -7.73
CA ARG A 44 7.28 16.26 -7.66
C ARG A 44 8.26 16.65 -6.54
N ALA A 45 8.07 16.11 -5.34
CA ALA A 45 8.92 16.41 -4.18
C ALA A 45 10.37 15.92 -4.36
N SER A 46 10.58 14.80 -5.06
CA SER A 46 11.90 14.21 -5.31
C SER A 46 12.55 14.67 -6.62
N ARG A 47 11.90 15.54 -7.39
CA ARG A 47 12.37 16.03 -8.69
C ARG A 47 12.68 14.90 -9.69
N GLY A 48 11.74 13.95 -9.84
CA GLY A 48 11.87 12.85 -10.79
C GLY A 48 12.59 11.61 -10.25
N ALA A 49 12.70 11.46 -8.93
CA ALA A 49 13.35 10.31 -8.32
C ALA A 49 12.37 9.34 -7.64
N ALA A 50 11.11 9.32 -8.07
CA ALA A 50 10.14 8.31 -7.66
C ALA A 50 9.96 7.23 -8.75
N HIS A 51 9.63 6.02 -8.30
CA HIS A 51 9.30 4.89 -9.16
C HIS A 51 7.99 4.26 -8.68
N ARG A 52 7.19 3.72 -9.59
CA ARG A 52 5.96 3.00 -9.24
C ARG A 52 5.71 1.79 -10.11
N SER A 53 4.87 0.87 -9.64
CA SER A 53 4.32 -0.18 -10.49
C SER A 53 3.48 0.44 -11.62
N THR A 54 3.69 -0.07 -12.83
CA THR A 54 2.98 0.40 -14.03
C THR A 54 1.54 -0.13 -14.02
N ARG A 55 0.57 0.73 -14.31
CA ARG A 55 -0.85 0.35 -14.35
C ARG A 55 -1.26 -0.36 -13.05
N SER A 56 -2.04 -1.44 -13.15
CA SER A 56 -2.43 -2.33 -12.05
C SER A 56 -1.60 -3.63 -12.03
N TYR A 57 -0.29 -3.56 -12.31
CA TYR A 57 0.62 -4.71 -12.22
C TYR A 57 0.85 -5.04 -10.74
N ASN A 58 -0.09 -5.75 -10.13
CA ASN A 58 -0.21 -5.94 -8.69
C ASN A 58 -0.21 -7.42 -8.25
N ASN A 59 0.09 -8.35 -9.15
CA ASN A 59 0.11 -9.79 -8.90
C ASN A 59 1.55 -10.36 -8.85
N HIS A 60 1.67 -11.69 -8.72
CA HIS A 60 2.92 -12.43 -8.61
C HIS A 60 3.90 -12.28 -9.80
N VAL A 61 3.47 -11.73 -10.93
CA VAL A 61 4.33 -11.36 -12.06
C VAL A 61 4.56 -9.84 -12.09
N GLY A 62 3.51 -9.07 -11.90
CA GLY A 62 3.54 -7.61 -12.05
C GLY A 62 4.37 -6.91 -10.98
N VAL A 63 4.29 -7.36 -9.74
CA VAL A 63 5.05 -6.76 -8.62
C VAL A 63 6.56 -7.01 -8.77
N PRO A 64 7.04 -8.25 -8.95
CA PRO A 64 8.48 -8.46 -9.15
C PRO A 64 9.01 -7.81 -10.43
N LEU A 65 8.22 -7.75 -11.51
CA LEU A 65 8.61 -7.01 -12.71
C LEU A 65 8.78 -5.51 -12.41
N SER A 66 7.89 -4.93 -11.64
CA SER A 66 7.95 -3.52 -11.25
C SER A 66 9.16 -3.23 -10.36
N LEU A 67 9.48 -4.13 -9.42
CA LEU A 67 10.69 -4.06 -8.59
C LEU A 67 11.97 -4.16 -9.43
N ALA A 68 12.04 -5.15 -10.34
CA ALA A 68 13.21 -5.34 -11.20
C ALA A 68 13.51 -4.11 -12.07
N ARG A 69 12.47 -3.36 -12.45
CA ARG A 69 12.57 -2.13 -13.26
C ARG A 69 12.91 -0.89 -12.45
N MET A 70 12.92 -0.95 -11.11
CA MET A 70 13.19 0.22 -10.26
C MET A 70 14.63 0.71 -10.46
N PRO A 71 14.83 1.97 -10.87
CA PRO A 71 16.17 2.54 -11.03
C PRO A 71 16.92 2.61 -9.70
N ALA A 72 18.23 2.35 -9.72
CA ALA A 72 19.06 2.37 -8.50
C ALA A 72 19.07 3.74 -7.80
N ARG A 73 18.84 4.83 -8.55
CA ARG A 73 18.79 6.20 -8.04
C ARG A 73 17.44 6.61 -7.47
N SER A 74 16.45 5.73 -7.47
CA SER A 74 15.12 6.04 -6.92
C SER A 74 15.21 6.37 -5.44
N ARG A 75 14.55 7.45 -5.02
CA ARG A 75 14.39 7.84 -3.61
C ARG A 75 13.09 7.30 -3.02
N PHE A 76 12.12 7.03 -3.89
CA PHE A 76 10.81 6.47 -3.51
C PHE A 76 10.40 5.37 -4.49
N GLY A 77 9.76 4.33 -3.95
CA GLY A 77 9.14 3.26 -4.74
C GLY A 77 7.73 2.99 -4.26
N ILE A 78 6.74 3.01 -5.15
CA ILE A 78 5.34 2.79 -4.81
C ILE A 78 4.82 1.55 -5.54
N PHE A 79 4.41 0.54 -4.77
CA PHE A 79 4.01 -0.76 -5.31
C PHE A 79 2.58 -1.11 -4.88
N GLU A 80 1.74 -1.34 -5.88
CA GLU A 80 0.40 -1.86 -5.69
C GLU A 80 0.45 -3.37 -5.52
N MET A 81 -0.24 -3.91 -4.52
CA MET A 81 -0.37 -5.35 -4.26
C MET A 81 -1.84 -5.75 -4.23
N GLY A 82 -2.21 -6.66 -5.12
CA GLY A 82 -3.54 -7.25 -5.23
C GLY A 82 -3.54 -8.71 -4.83
N MET A 83 -4.73 -9.27 -4.64
CA MET A 83 -4.93 -10.69 -4.35
C MET A 83 -6.29 -11.16 -4.85
N ASN A 84 -6.39 -12.46 -5.11
CA ASN A 84 -7.62 -13.22 -5.27
C ASN A 84 -7.81 -14.21 -4.10
N HIS A 85 -6.73 -14.67 -3.47
CA HIS A 85 -6.73 -15.63 -2.37
C HIS A 85 -5.86 -15.15 -1.21
N ALA A 86 -6.13 -15.69 -0.02
CA ALA A 86 -5.27 -15.48 1.15
C ALA A 86 -3.84 -16.01 0.88
N GLY A 87 -2.84 -15.35 1.48
CA GLY A 87 -1.42 -15.66 1.32
C GLY A 87 -0.75 -14.97 0.12
N GLU A 88 -1.50 -14.46 -0.86
CA GLU A 88 -0.91 -13.84 -2.04
C GLU A 88 -0.22 -12.51 -1.69
N ILE A 89 -0.84 -11.66 -0.87
CA ILE A 89 -0.22 -10.40 -0.43
C ILE A 89 1.00 -10.67 0.46
N ALA A 90 0.95 -11.69 1.31
CA ALA A 90 2.12 -12.09 2.11
C ALA A 90 3.33 -12.42 1.25
N GLY A 91 3.13 -13.17 0.15
CA GLY A 91 4.19 -13.47 -0.81
C GLY A 91 4.74 -12.24 -1.53
N LEU A 92 3.87 -11.27 -1.86
CA LEU A 92 4.28 -10.04 -2.54
C LEU A 92 5.01 -9.08 -1.60
N THR A 93 4.49 -8.89 -0.38
CA THR A 93 5.03 -7.91 0.56
C THR A 93 6.44 -8.28 1.04
N THR A 94 6.78 -9.56 1.13
CA THR A 94 8.14 -10.03 1.45
C THR A 94 9.18 -9.68 0.38
N GLN A 95 8.74 -9.50 -0.86
CA GLN A 95 9.61 -9.03 -1.95
C GLN A 95 9.70 -7.51 -1.97
N VAL A 96 8.57 -6.81 -1.72
CA VAL A 96 8.47 -5.34 -1.72
C VAL A 96 9.19 -4.73 -0.52
N ARG A 97 9.04 -5.33 0.67
CA ARG A 97 9.62 -4.85 1.93
C ARG A 97 9.34 -3.36 2.14
N PRO A 98 8.06 -3.00 2.35
CA PRO A 98 7.68 -1.60 2.45
C PRO A 98 8.12 -0.98 3.78
N HIS A 99 8.43 0.32 3.77
CA HIS A 99 8.59 1.16 4.96
C HIS A 99 7.23 1.72 5.39
N VAL A 100 6.31 1.87 4.42
CA VAL A 100 4.93 2.32 4.66
C VAL A 100 3.99 1.37 3.93
N ALA A 101 3.04 0.78 4.65
CA ALA A 101 2.01 -0.09 4.10
C ALA A 101 0.63 0.60 4.23
N VAL A 102 -0.06 0.76 3.11
CA VAL A 102 -1.36 1.45 3.03
C VAL A 102 -2.45 0.46 2.67
N ILE A 103 -3.50 0.40 3.49
CA ILE A 103 -4.76 -0.27 3.15
C ILE A 103 -5.80 0.80 2.82
N THR A 104 -6.26 0.85 1.56
CA THR A 104 -7.16 1.93 1.10
C THR A 104 -8.57 1.77 1.65
N THR A 105 -9.16 0.58 1.51
CA THR A 105 -10.49 0.27 2.03
C THR A 105 -10.71 -1.24 2.09
N ILE A 106 -11.64 -1.67 2.94
CA ILE A 106 -12.17 -3.03 3.00
C ILE A 106 -13.61 -3.00 2.45
N ALA A 107 -13.86 -3.75 1.39
CA ALA A 107 -15.16 -3.85 0.72
C ALA A 107 -15.34 -5.27 0.14
N PRO A 108 -16.55 -5.70 -0.23
CA PRO A 108 -16.86 -7.08 -0.65
C PRO A 108 -16.32 -7.43 -2.05
N ALA A 109 -15.02 -7.14 -2.29
CA ALA A 109 -14.29 -7.58 -3.48
C ALA A 109 -13.68 -8.96 -3.23
N HIS A 110 -13.86 -9.89 -4.17
CA HIS A 110 -13.38 -11.29 -4.09
C HIS A 110 -14.00 -12.11 -2.95
N ILE A 111 -15.22 -11.75 -2.52
CA ILE A 111 -15.91 -12.43 -1.41
C ILE A 111 -16.20 -13.91 -1.75
N GLU A 112 -16.38 -14.23 -3.02
CA GLU A 112 -16.55 -15.60 -3.51
C GLU A 112 -15.34 -16.50 -3.25
N ASN A 113 -14.14 -15.92 -3.20
CA ASN A 113 -12.88 -16.64 -2.98
C ASN A 113 -12.49 -16.72 -1.50
N LEU A 114 -12.91 -15.73 -0.71
CA LEU A 114 -12.50 -15.57 0.68
C LEU A 114 -13.60 -15.86 1.70
N GLY A 115 -14.86 -15.87 1.28
CA GLY A 115 -16.00 -16.31 2.06
C GLY A 115 -16.59 -15.27 3.03
N SER A 116 -15.81 -14.31 3.52
CA SER A 116 -16.29 -13.29 4.47
C SER A 116 -15.52 -11.98 4.39
N MET A 117 -16.12 -10.91 4.93
CA MET A 117 -15.46 -9.61 5.05
C MET A 117 -14.25 -9.65 6.00
N ASP A 118 -14.33 -10.44 7.08
CA ASP A 118 -13.21 -10.65 8.00
C ASP A 118 -12.03 -11.32 7.31
N ALA A 119 -12.29 -12.32 6.46
CA ALA A 119 -11.25 -12.97 5.67
C ALA A 119 -10.62 -11.99 4.64
N ILE A 120 -11.41 -11.09 4.04
CA ILE A 120 -10.90 -10.04 3.16
C ILE A 120 -10.00 -9.08 3.94
N ALA A 121 -10.41 -8.66 5.13
CA ALA A 121 -9.61 -7.77 5.98
C ALA A 121 -8.30 -8.45 6.41
N ALA A 122 -8.36 -9.72 6.83
CA ALA A 122 -7.19 -10.51 7.20
C ALA A 122 -6.22 -10.69 6.02
N ALA A 123 -6.71 -11.02 4.84
CA ALA A 123 -5.87 -11.16 3.64
C ALA A 123 -5.21 -9.84 3.23
N LYS A 124 -5.85 -8.68 3.45
CA LYS A 124 -5.22 -7.39 3.18
C LYS A 124 -4.23 -6.99 4.27
N ALA A 125 -4.47 -7.37 5.52
CA ALA A 125 -3.53 -7.16 6.62
C ALA A 125 -2.20 -7.93 6.43
N GLU A 126 -2.16 -8.95 5.57
CA GLU A 126 -0.92 -9.63 5.18
C GLU A 126 0.17 -8.67 4.69
N ILE A 127 -0.21 -7.48 4.17
CA ILE A 127 0.75 -6.47 3.72
C ILE A 127 1.71 -6.04 4.85
N PHE A 128 1.28 -6.12 6.09
CA PHE A 128 2.09 -5.73 7.23
C PHE A 128 3.23 -6.70 7.54
N ALA A 129 3.10 -7.99 7.14
CA ALA A 129 4.13 -9.00 7.37
C ALA A 129 5.48 -8.69 6.67
N GLY A 130 5.46 -7.85 5.63
CA GLY A 130 6.67 -7.42 4.93
C GLY A 130 7.19 -6.04 5.32
N LEU A 131 6.56 -5.37 6.30
CA LEU A 131 7.04 -4.07 6.76
C LEU A 131 8.47 -4.14 7.28
N GLU A 132 9.28 -3.17 6.89
CA GLU A 132 10.62 -2.99 7.48
C GLU A 132 10.49 -2.63 8.97
N PRO A 133 11.47 -3.00 9.80
CA PRO A 133 11.45 -2.65 11.24
C PRO A 133 11.22 -1.16 11.48
N GLY A 134 10.27 -0.82 12.35
CA GLY A 134 9.86 0.56 12.60
C GLY A 134 8.98 1.18 11.50
N GLY A 135 8.53 0.38 10.54
CA GLY A 135 7.65 0.81 9.46
C GLY A 135 6.28 1.29 9.94
N THR A 136 5.56 1.94 9.04
CA THR A 136 4.27 2.55 9.32
C THR A 136 3.13 1.84 8.56
N ALA A 137 2.08 1.46 9.27
CA ALA A 137 0.82 0.98 8.73
C ALA A 137 -0.19 2.13 8.64
N VAL A 138 -0.70 2.42 7.45
CA VAL A 138 -1.75 3.43 7.21
C VAL A 138 -3.06 2.72 6.95
N ILE A 139 -4.06 2.91 7.83
CA ILE A 139 -5.30 2.13 7.85
C ILE A 139 -6.56 3.00 7.83
N PRO A 140 -7.68 2.53 7.22
CA PRO A 140 -8.94 3.26 7.21
C PRO A 140 -9.65 3.20 8.57
N ALA A 141 -9.82 4.35 9.26
CA ALA A 141 -10.51 4.46 10.55
C ALA A 141 -12.01 4.19 10.44
N ASP A 142 -12.62 4.52 9.30
CA ASP A 142 -14.07 4.38 9.08
C ASP A 142 -14.49 2.93 8.77
N SER A 143 -13.55 2.00 8.67
CA SER A 143 -13.83 0.58 8.42
C SER A 143 -14.28 -0.12 9.69
N GLU A 144 -15.30 -0.97 9.62
CA GLU A 144 -15.71 -1.88 10.69
C GLU A 144 -14.56 -2.82 11.13
N HIS A 145 -13.59 -3.07 10.22
CA HIS A 145 -12.42 -3.89 10.46
C HIS A 145 -11.21 -3.10 10.98
N SER A 146 -11.35 -1.78 11.24
CA SER A 146 -10.25 -0.90 11.66
C SER A 146 -9.48 -1.45 12.86
N ALA A 147 -10.19 -1.90 13.90
CA ALA A 147 -9.57 -2.48 15.10
C ALA A 147 -8.79 -3.78 14.83
N ALA A 148 -9.24 -4.60 13.87
CA ALA A 148 -8.53 -5.83 13.47
C ALA A 148 -7.26 -5.49 12.68
N LEU A 149 -7.33 -4.51 11.78
CA LEU A 149 -6.17 -4.02 11.03
C LEU A 149 -5.12 -3.39 11.95
N GLU A 150 -5.57 -2.60 12.93
CA GLU A 150 -4.69 -1.98 13.92
C GLU A 150 -3.95 -3.03 14.75
N ARG A 151 -4.66 -4.07 15.24
CA ARG A 151 -4.01 -5.18 15.96
C ARG A 151 -2.96 -5.88 15.09
N ALA A 152 -3.33 -6.27 13.87
CA ALA A 152 -2.41 -6.93 12.94
C ALA A 152 -1.15 -6.10 12.65
N ALA A 153 -1.28 -4.77 12.55
CA ALA A 153 -0.15 -3.87 12.38
C ALA A 153 0.73 -3.79 13.63
N ARG A 154 0.11 -3.71 14.83
CA ARG A 154 0.83 -3.66 16.11
C ARG A 154 1.54 -4.97 16.42
N ASP A 155 0.97 -6.11 16.05
CA ASP A 155 1.57 -7.45 16.26
C ASP A 155 2.91 -7.61 15.52
N VAL A 156 3.12 -6.87 14.44
CA VAL A 156 4.41 -6.81 13.72
C VAL A 156 5.30 -5.63 14.15
N GLY A 157 4.91 -4.90 15.20
CA GLY A 157 5.66 -3.75 15.72
C GLY A 157 5.59 -2.50 14.85
N ALA A 158 4.60 -2.37 13.97
CA ALA A 158 4.43 -1.20 13.13
C ALA A 158 3.85 -0.01 13.90
N ARG A 159 4.29 1.20 13.53
CA ARG A 159 3.59 2.42 13.88
C ARG A 159 2.27 2.48 13.10
N VAL A 160 1.16 2.76 13.77
CA VAL A 160 -0.14 2.89 13.11
C VAL A 160 -0.48 4.36 12.89
N VAL A 161 -0.98 4.68 11.70
CA VAL A 161 -1.59 5.97 11.36
C VAL A 161 -2.95 5.68 10.71
N SER A 162 -4.00 6.16 11.31
CA SER A 162 -5.36 5.99 10.82
C SER A 162 -5.83 7.21 10.03
N PHE A 163 -6.65 6.99 8.99
CA PHE A 163 -7.25 8.06 8.21
C PHE A 163 -8.74 7.82 8.00
N GLY A 164 -9.52 8.89 7.90
CA GLY A 164 -10.95 8.78 7.66
C GLY A 164 -11.74 10.03 8.06
N ARG A 165 -13.06 9.88 8.17
CA ARG A 165 -13.98 10.91 8.68
C ARG A 165 -14.24 10.76 10.19
N ALA A 166 -13.97 9.59 10.74
CA ALA A 166 -14.14 9.32 12.15
C ALA A 166 -13.34 10.32 13.00
N ARG A 167 -13.91 10.73 14.15
CA ARG A 167 -13.22 11.65 15.08
C ARG A 167 -11.95 11.06 15.67
N SER A 168 -11.85 9.75 15.69
CA SER A 168 -10.69 8.99 16.18
C SER A 168 -9.58 8.83 15.15
N ALA A 169 -9.78 9.27 13.89
CA ALA A 169 -8.76 9.18 12.86
C ALA A 169 -7.61 10.15 13.13
N ASP A 170 -6.36 9.68 13.01
CA ASP A 170 -5.17 10.53 13.15
C ASP A 170 -5.13 11.58 12.02
N VAL A 171 -5.46 11.19 10.79
CA VAL A 171 -5.64 12.12 9.67
C VAL A 171 -7.12 12.16 9.32
N ARG A 172 -7.77 13.24 9.75
CA ARG A 172 -9.21 13.35 9.63
C ARG A 172 -9.63 14.20 8.43
N LEU A 173 -10.46 13.62 7.56
CA LEU A 173 -11.12 14.35 6.50
C LEU A 173 -12.27 15.17 7.06
N LEU A 174 -12.14 16.50 7.03
CA LEU A 174 -13.17 17.44 7.46
C LEU A 174 -14.16 17.74 6.35
N ASP A 175 -13.64 18.06 5.15
CA ASP A 175 -14.46 18.41 3.99
C ASP A 175 -13.79 18.03 2.67
N ALA A 176 -14.63 17.85 1.63
CA ALA A 176 -14.20 17.62 0.25
C ALA A 176 -15.22 18.28 -0.68
N ILE A 177 -14.84 19.40 -1.29
CA ILE A 177 -15.69 20.20 -2.17
C ILE A 177 -15.24 20.00 -3.62
N PRO A 178 -16.12 19.55 -4.54
CA PRO A 178 -15.80 19.46 -5.96
C PRO A 178 -15.36 20.81 -6.53
N SER A 179 -14.30 20.82 -7.32
CA SER A 179 -13.81 22.02 -8.01
C SER A 179 -14.41 22.13 -9.41
N ALA A 180 -14.74 23.33 -9.83
CA ALA A 180 -15.28 23.62 -11.18
C ALA A 180 -14.32 23.19 -12.31
N ASN A 181 -13.02 23.11 -12.05
CA ASN A 181 -11.99 22.73 -13.03
C ASN A 181 -11.64 21.24 -12.98
N GLY A 182 -12.48 20.42 -12.34
CA GLY A 182 -12.21 19.01 -12.04
C GLY A 182 -11.35 18.84 -10.79
N GLY A 183 -11.50 17.72 -10.12
CA GLY A 183 -10.86 17.44 -8.83
C GLY A 183 -11.68 17.93 -7.64
N SER A 184 -11.05 18.00 -6.47
CA SER A 184 -11.70 18.44 -5.22
C SER A 184 -10.75 19.23 -4.36
N LEU A 185 -11.28 20.24 -3.67
CA LEU A 185 -10.61 20.88 -2.54
C LEU A 185 -10.88 20.03 -1.30
N VAL A 186 -9.83 19.57 -0.67
CA VAL A 186 -9.91 18.68 0.49
C VAL A 186 -9.33 19.38 1.70
N THR A 187 -10.09 19.40 2.81
CA THR A 187 -9.64 19.92 4.10
C THR A 187 -9.44 18.76 5.06
N CYS A 188 -8.23 18.62 5.59
CA CYS A 188 -7.87 17.59 6.55
C CYS A 188 -7.32 18.20 7.84
N GLU A 189 -7.63 17.54 8.95
CA GLU A 189 -7.00 17.76 10.24
C GLU A 189 -5.88 16.72 10.41
N PHE A 190 -4.72 17.17 10.84
CA PHE A 190 -3.57 16.31 11.12
C PHE A 190 -3.28 16.31 12.61
N PRO A 191 -2.68 15.25 13.17
CA PRO A 191 -2.24 15.26 14.56
C PRO A 191 -1.26 16.42 14.76
N GLU A 192 -1.41 17.13 15.87
CA GLU A 192 -0.44 18.15 16.30
C GLU A 192 0.91 17.45 16.53
N GLY A 193 1.95 17.90 15.85
CA GLY A 193 3.31 17.37 15.90
C GLY A 193 4.08 17.81 17.13
#